data_cc6efe2bff3463a28850e9da93a9087b
#
_entry.id   cc6efe2bff3463a28850e9da93a9087b
#
_cell.length_a   1.000
_cell.length_b   1.000
_cell.length_c   1.000
_cell.angle_alpha   90.00
_cell.angle_beta   90.00
_cell.angle_gamma   90.00
#
_symmetry.space_group_name_H-M   'P 1'
#
loop_
_entity.id
_entity.type
_entity.pdbx_description
1 polymer ?
#
loop_
_entity_poly.entity_id
_entity_poly.type
_entity_poly.pdbx_seq_one_letter_code
_entity_poly.pdbx_strand_id
1 'polypeptide(L)'
;MKNTDFLAKATELIGTEYASCDCKDVIAKSLGIRFAGTNWLFRSIKNSSKYRYLVERHVCGDGTTPPPGAVTFMVDKGVTPKGYNDGPDAYHCGVVDVDGYVIHSSPKTGVRKDKSKRWIDWDYWGLMKQVEYSESGGSETVEDGPNDYCETLTDRELLEAIYRAVVMD
;
A
#
# COMPACT_ATOMS: atom_id res chain seq x y z
N MET A 1 -0.20 -11.09 9.33
CA MET A 1 0.82 -11.78 8.47
C MET A 1 2.15 -11.13 8.75
N LYS A 2 3.24 -11.92 8.90
CA LYS A 2 4.58 -11.33 9.07
C LYS A 2 5.04 -10.58 7.81
N ASN A 3 5.82 -9.53 7.98
CA ASN A 3 6.37 -8.76 6.85
C ASN A 3 7.23 -9.63 5.91
N THR A 4 7.93 -10.64 6.44
CA THR A 4 8.68 -11.62 5.65
C THR A 4 7.80 -12.43 4.72
N ASP A 5 6.62 -12.87 5.19
CA ASP A 5 5.67 -13.66 4.39
C ASP A 5 5.00 -12.79 3.33
N PHE A 6 4.67 -11.55 3.68
CA PHE A 6 4.15 -10.56 2.74
C PHE A 6 5.14 -10.31 1.61
N LEU A 7 6.41 -10.07 1.96
CA LEU A 7 7.48 -9.82 1.00
C LEU A 7 7.77 -11.04 0.13
N ALA A 8 7.77 -12.25 0.69
CA ALA A 8 7.92 -13.49 -0.09
C ALA A 8 6.84 -13.60 -1.16
N LYS A 9 5.56 -13.37 -0.80
CA LYS A 9 4.45 -13.37 -1.76
C LYS A 9 4.57 -12.27 -2.83
N ALA A 10 5.02 -11.07 -2.48
CA ALA A 10 5.28 -10.02 -3.45
C ALA A 10 6.41 -10.42 -4.43
N THR A 11 7.44 -11.10 -3.93
CA THR A 11 8.56 -11.62 -4.72
C THR A 11 8.12 -12.71 -5.69
N GLU A 12 7.21 -13.61 -5.29
CA GLU A 12 6.64 -14.65 -6.15
C GLU A 12 5.87 -14.09 -7.36
N LEU A 13 5.39 -12.85 -7.29
CA LEU A 13 4.71 -12.17 -8.39
C LEU A 13 5.67 -11.63 -9.46
N ILE A 14 7.00 -11.56 -9.19
CA ILE A 14 7.98 -11.04 -10.14
C ILE A 14 7.93 -11.86 -11.44
N GLY A 15 7.87 -11.14 -12.57
CA GLY A 15 7.71 -11.72 -13.91
C GLY A 15 6.25 -11.78 -14.38
N THR A 16 5.26 -11.48 -13.52
CA THR A 16 3.86 -11.40 -13.94
C THR A 16 3.64 -10.17 -14.83
N GLU A 17 2.91 -10.35 -15.93
CA GLU A 17 2.56 -9.26 -16.84
C GLU A 17 1.64 -8.24 -16.17
N TYR A 18 1.75 -6.96 -16.57
CA TYR A 18 0.97 -5.85 -16.01
C TYR A 18 -0.54 -6.06 -16.14
N ALA A 19 -1.02 -6.60 -17.27
CA ALA A 19 -2.44 -6.86 -17.50
C ALA A 19 -3.06 -7.83 -16.48
N SER A 20 -2.23 -8.71 -15.90
CA SER A 20 -2.64 -9.68 -14.87
C SER A 20 -2.35 -9.21 -13.46
N CYS A 21 -1.44 -8.25 -13.28
CA CYS A 21 -1.02 -7.75 -11.97
C CYS A 21 -0.50 -6.32 -12.12
N ASP A 22 -1.38 -5.33 -11.93
CA ASP A 22 -0.98 -3.92 -11.91
C ASP A 22 -0.26 -3.53 -10.59
N CYS A 23 0.09 -2.26 -10.42
CA CYS A 23 0.87 -1.82 -9.25
C CYS A 23 0.14 -2.06 -7.91
N LYS A 24 -1.18 -1.83 -7.85
CA LYS A 24 -1.97 -2.11 -6.63
C LYS A 24 -2.16 -3.61 -6.39
N ASP A 25 -2.21 -4.40 -7.46
CA ASP A 25 -2.41 -5.84 -7.38
C ASP A 25 -1.20 -6.56 -6.78
N VAL A 26 0.01 -6.00 -6.89
CA VAL A 26 1.18 -6.52 -6.16
C VAL A 26 0.90 -6.58 -4.66
N ILE A 27 0.36 -5.50 -4.09
CA ILE A 27 0.03 -5.42 -2.67
C ILE A 27 -1.21 -6.28 -2.36
N ALA A 28 -2.29 -6.11 -3.14
CA ALA A 28 -3.56 -6.77 -2.91
C ALA A 28 -3.45 -8.30 -2.95
N LYS A 29 -2.79 -8.86 -3.97
CA LYS A 29 -2.60 -10.32 -4.12
C LYS A 29 -1.67 -10.88 -3.04
N SER A 30 -0.59 -10.16 -2.69
CA SER A 30 0.32 -10.60 -1.64
C SER A 30 -0.33 -10.67 -0.25
N LEU A 31 -1.31 -9.81 0.01
CA LEU A 31 -2.08 -9.80 1.26
C LEU A 31 -3.35 -10.65 1.21
N GLY A 32 -3.80 -11.08 0.01
CA GLY A 32 -5.08 -11.76 -0.16
C GLY A 32 -6.29 -10.83 0.08
N ILE A 33 -6.16 -9.52 -0.18
CA ILE A 33 -7.19 -8.52 0.04
C ILE A 33 -7.57 -7.82 -1.27
N ARG A 34 -8.66 -7.04 -1.25
CA ARG A 34 -9.07 -6.16 -2.36
C ARG A 34 -9.20 -4.73 -1.88
N PHE A 35 -8.83 -3.78 -2.73
CA PHE A 35 -9.09 -2.35 -2.56
C PHE A 35 -9.22 -1.66 -3.93
N ALA A 36 -9.91 -0.52 -3.94
CA ALA A 36 -10.38 0.12 -5.16
C ALA A 36 -9.27 0.68 -6.07
N GLY A 37 -8.13 1.06 -5.50
CA GLY A 37 -7.03 1.64 -6.25
C GLY A 37 -5.95 2.25 -5.36
N THR A 38 -4.87 2.71 -5.99
CA THR A 38 -3.73 3.29 -5.28
C THR A 38 -4.12 4.53 -4.47
N ASN A 39 -4.96 5.39 -5.02
CA ASN A 39 -5.48 6.57 -4.33
C ASN A 39 -6.29 6.20 -3.09
N TRP A 40 -7.13 5.17 -3.20
CA TRP A 40 -7.92 4.69 -2.08
C TRP A 40 -7.02 4.13 -0.97
N LEU A 41 -6.03 3.32 -1.31
CA LEU A 41 -5.05 2.79 -0.35
C LEU A 41 -4.27 3.92 0.32
N PHE A 42 -3.75 4.88 -0.45
CA PHE A 42 -2.97 6.01 0.04
C PHE A 42 -3.74 6.86 1.08
N ARG A 43 -5.05 7.01 0.89
CA ARG A 43 -5.93 7.78 1.77
C ARG A 43 -6.54 6.95 2.90
N SER A 44 -6.43 5.64 2.87
CA SER A 44 -7.09 4.74 3.83
C SER A 44 -6.70 4.97 5.29
N ILE A 45 -5.58 5.64 5.55
CA ILE A 45 -5.15 6.04 6.91
C ILE A 45 -6.19 6.94 7.61
N LYS A 46 -6.96 7.72 6.85
CA LYS A 46 -8.02 8.59 7.37
C LYS A 46 -9.35 7.87 7.59
N ASN A 47 -9.49 6.63 7.12
CA ASN A 47 -10.75 5.89 7.19
C ASN A 47 -11.02 5.32 8.60
N SER A 48 -12.27 4.94 8.85
CA SER A 48 -12.65 4.16 10.02
C SER A 48 -11.88 2.84 10.07
N SER A 49 -11.77 2.22 11.24
CA SER A 49 -10.95 1.02 11.46
C SER A 49 -11.23 -0.12 10.47
N LYS A 50 -12.50 -0.30 10.03
CA LYS A 50 -12.90 -1.31 9.04
C LYS A 50 -12.25 -1.10 7.66
N TYR A 51 -12.07 0.15 7.23
CA TYR A 51 -11.56 0.50 5.90
C TYR A 51 -10.15 1.09 5.94
N ARG A 52 -9.50 1.07 7.09
CA ARG A 52 -8.12 1.50 7.25
C ARG A 52 -7.19 0.36 6.88
N TYR A 53 -6.44 0.54 5.81
CA TYR A 53 -5.41 -0.40 5.38
C TYR A 53 -4.00 0.09 5.73
N LEU A 54 -3.79 1.42 5.78
CA LEU A 54 -2.57 2.00 6.30
C LEU A 54 -2.77 2.41 7.76
N VAL A 55 -1.85 2.02 8.63
CA VAL A 55 -1.80 2.47 10.03
C VAL A 55 -0.84 3.61 10.21
N GLU A 56 0.15 3.73 9.32
CA GLU A 56 1.20 4.74 9.36
C GLU A 56 1.58 5.17 7.94
N ARG A 57 1.94 6.45 7.75
CA ARG A 57 2.42 6.99 6.47
C ARG A 57 3.39 8.13 6.71
N HIS A 58 4.54 8.08 6.05
CA HIS A 58 5.65 9.03 6.14
C HIS A 58 5.98 9.61 4.77
N VAL A 59 6.61 10.79 4.77
CA VAL A 59 7.25 11.36 3.58
C VAL A 59 8.63 10.72 3.43
N CYS A 60 8.98 10.24 2.25
CA CYS A 60 10.33 9.73 2.01
C CYS A 60 11.36 10.85 2.23
N GLY A 61 12.42 10.55 3.00
CA GLY A 61 13.44 11.55 3.34
C GLY A 61 13.14 12.42 4.58
N ASP A 62 12.09 12.11 5.35
CA ASP A 62 11.79 12.79 6.63
C ASP A 62 12.68 12.36 7.82
N GLY A 63 13.67 11.51 7.56
CA GLY A 63 14.57 10.96 8.57
C GLY A 63 14.16 9.57 9.06
N THR A 64 12.96 9.11 8.70
CA THR A 64 12.49 7.75 8.99
C THR A 64 12.86 6.78 7.89
N THR A 65 12.99 5.49 8.22
CA THR A 65 13.35 4.43 7.28
C THR A 65 12.27 3.36 7.28
N PRO A 66 11.70 3.03 6.10
CA PRO A 66 10.71 1.96 6.01
C PRO A 66 11.30 0.60 6.33
N PRO A 67 10.62 -0.23 7.13
CA PRO A 67 11.00 -1.64 7.25
C PRO A 67 10.72 -2.39 5.94
N PRO A 68 11.39 -3.54 5.71
CA PRO A 68 11.04 -4.44 4.62
C PRO A 68 9.55 -4.82 4.66
N GLY A 69 8.90 -4.80 3.51
CA GLY A 69 7.45 -5.00 3.39
C GLY A 69 6.60 -3.73 3.60
N ALA A 70 7.19 -2.58 3.90
CA ALA A 70 6.47 -1.31 3.83
C ALA A 70 6.02 -1.04 2.39
N VAL A 71 4.90 -0.35 2.23
CA VAL A 71 4.39 0.06 0.90
C VAL A 71 4.85 1.47 0.57
N THR A 72 5.19 1.72 -0.70
CA THR A 72 5.63 3.03 -1.19
C THR A 72 4.65 3.59 -2.20
N PHE A 73 4.64 4.93 -2.34
CA PHE A 73 3.75 5.66 -3.24
C PHE A 73 4.51 6.73 -4.01
N MET A 74 4.20 6.84 -5.30
CA MET A 74 4.50 8.01 -6.12
C MET A 74 3.23 8.83 -6.27
N VAL A 75 3.35 10.16 -6.12
CA VAL A 75 2.21 11.07 -6.17
C VAL A 75 2.47 12.22 -7.14
N ASP A 76 1.41 12.67 -7.82
CA ASP A 76 1.39 13.96 -8.50
C ASP A 76 0.75 14.99 -7.56
N LYS A 77 1.58 15.90 -7.04
CA LYS A 77 1.15 16.96 -6.10
C LYS A 77 0.30 18.04 -6.78
N GLY A 78 0.40 18.16 -8.10
CA GLY A 78 -0.36 19.14 -8.90
C GLY A 78 -1.74 18.68 -9.32
N VAL A 79 -2.07 17.41 -9.06
CA VAL A 79 -3.32 16.80 -9.51
C VAL A 79 -4.11 16.27 -8.32
N THR A 80 -5.39 16.66 -8.22
CA THR A 80 -6.36 16.00 -7.34
C THR A 80 -7.09 14.94 -8.16
N PRO A 81 -7.05 13.66 -7.78
CA PRO A 81 -7.64 12.60 -8.57
C PRO A 81 -9.16 12.68 -8.58
N LYS A 82 -9.76 12.26 -9.70
CA LYS A 82 -11.22 12.25 -9.87
C LYS A 82 -11.89 11.44 -8.75
N GLY A 83 -12.90 12.03 -8.12
CA GLY A 83 -13.65 11.42 -7.01
C GLY A 83 -13.05 11.69 -5.61
N TYR A 84 -12.04 12.57 -5.53
CA TYR A 84 -11.49 13.06 -4.26
C TYR A 84 -11.50 14.59 -4.24
N ASN A 85 -11.69 15.16 -3.06
CA ASN A 85 -11.81 16.61 -2.90
C ASN A 85 -10.49 17.28 -2.51
N ASP A 86 -9.49 16.48 -2.10
CA ASP A 86 -8.22 16.98 -1.59
C ASP A 86 -7.04 16.05 -1.91
N GLY A 87 -5.84 16.61 -1.74
CA GLY A 87 -4.57 15.89 -1.75
C GLY A 87 -4.09 15.43 -3.12
N PRO A 88 -2.87 14.90 -3.18
CA PRO A 88 -2.21 14.54 -4.42
C PRO A 88 -2.79 13.27 -5.07
N ASP A 89 -2.59 13.13 -6.38
CA ASP A 89 -2.87 11.87 -7.08
C ASP A 89 -1.78 10.82 -6.77
N ALA A 90 -2.11 9.80 -5.98
CA ALA A 90 -1.24 8.64 -5.77
C ALA A 90 -1.43 7.67 -6.94
N TYR A 91 -0.64 7.86 -7.99
CA TYR A 91 -0.79 7.13 -9.25
C TYR A 91 -0.02 5.81 -9.30
N HIS A 92 0.92 5.58 -8.38
CA HIS A 92 1.76 4.38 -8.38
C HIS A 92 2.09 3.92 -6.97
N CYS A 93 2.26 2.59 -6.78
CA CYS A 93 2.65 2.00 -5.51
C CYS A 93 3.53 0.75 -5.70
N GLY A 94 4.22 0.37 -4.64
CA GLY A 94 5.09 -0.81 -4.61
C GLY A 94 5.38 -1.27 -3.18
N VAL A 95 6.21 -2.29 -3.04
CA VAL A 95 6.60 -2.91 -1.76
C VAL A 95 8.11 -2.80 -1.59
N VAL A 96 8.57 -2.32 -0.45
CA VAL A 96 10.00 -2.19 -0.11
C VAL A 96 10.59 -3.57 0.17
N ASP A 97 11.64 -3.93 -0.54
CA ASP A 97 12.39 -5.17 -0.31
C ASP A 97 13.47 -4.98 0.77
N VAL A 98 14.09 -6.09 1.20
CA VAL A 98 15.12 -6.12 2.26
C VAL A 98 16.34 -5.25 1.99
N ASP A 99 16.66 -5.01 0.73
CA ASP A 99 17.78 -4.16 0.28
C ASP A 99 17.37 -2.71 -0.02
N GLY A 100 16.10 -2.37 0.27
CA GLY A 100 15.54 -1.04 0.08
C GLY A 100 15.14 -0.71 -1.37
N TYR A 101 15.29 -1.64 -2.31
CA TYR A 101 14.67 -1.52 -3.63
C TYR A 101 13.18 -1.84 -3.57
N VAL A 102 12.44 -1.50 -4.62
CA VAL A 102 10.99 -1.61 -4.62
C VAL A 102 10.51 -2.66 -5.63
N ILE A 103 9.66 -3.57 -5.16
CA ILE A 103 8.90 -4.49 -6.01
C ILE A 103 7.61 -3.78 -6.42
N HIS A 104 7.43 -3.57 -7.70
CA HIS A 104 6.25 -2.90 -8.26
C HIS A 104 5.92 -3.43 -9.66
N SER A 105 4.75 -3.07 -10.19
CA SER A 105 4.35 -3.43 -11.56
C SER A 105 4.17 -2.18 -12.41
N SER A 106 4.69 -2.20 -13.63
CA SER A 106 4.50 -1.12 -14.59
C SER A 106 4.00 -1.63 -15.95
N PRO A 107 3.28 -0.79 -16.74
CA PRO A 107 2.77 -1.21 -18.06
C PRO A 107 3.86 -1.75 -19.00
N LYS A 108 5.09 -1.25 -18.86
CA LYS A 108 6.21 -1.61 -19.74
C LYS A 108 6.85 -2.94 -19.38
N THR A 109 6.88 -3.31 -18.10
CA THR A 109 7.74 -4.41 -17.61
C THR A 109 7.00 -5.47 -16.80
N GLY A 110 5.72 -5.26 -16.46
CA GLY A 110 5.03 -6.07 -15.48
C GLY A 110 5.63 -5.93 -14.09
N VAL A 111 5.49 -6.95 -13.26
CA VAL A 111 6.01 -6.99 -11.88
C VAL A 111 7.50 -7.25 -11.89
N ARG A 112 8.24 -6.37 -11.24
CA ARG A 112 9.69 -6.50 -11.08
C ARG A 112 10.18 -5.84 -9.79
N LYS A 113 11.37 -6.24 -9.34
CA LYS A 113 12.19 -5.48 -8.41
C LYS A 113 12.95 -4.42 -9.20
N ASP A 114 12.67 -3.15 -8.99
CA ASP A 114 13.34 -2.06 -9.71
C ASP A 114 14.68 -1.72 -9.05
N LYS A 115 15.77 -2.17 -9.64
CA LYS A 115 17.13 -1.90 -9.16
C LYS A 115 17.64 -0.49 -9.52
N SER A 116 16.84 0.31 -10.24
CA SER A 116 17.21 1.69 -10.58
C SER A 116 16.72 2.72 -9.55
N LYS A 117 15.76 2.35 -8.71
CA LYS A 117 15.16 3.23 -7.69
C LYS A 117 15.01 2.51 -6.36
N ARG A 118 15.47 3.17 -5.31
CA ARG A 118 15.23 2.75 -3.92
C ARG A 118 13.99 3.44 -3.38
N TRP A 119 13.48 2.98 -2.22
CA TRP A 119 12.33 3.58 -1.55
C TRP A 119 12.46 5.11 -1.35
N ILE A 120 13.69 5.61 -1.13
CA ILE A 120 13.96 7.04 -0.93
C ILE A 120 13.68 7.91 -2.17
N ASP A 121 13.64 7.30 -3.35
CA ASP A 121 13.33 7.96 -4.62
C ASP A 121 11.82 8.05 -4.89
N TRP A 122 11.01 7.61 -3.93
CA TRP A 122 9.54 7.69 -3.93
C TRP A 122 9.10 8.87 -3.06
N ASP A 123 7.80 9.22 -3.10
CA ASP A 123 7.28 10.37 -2.35
C ASP A 123 6.87 10.01 -0.91
N TYR A 124 6.25 8.84 -0.73
CA TYR A 124 5.75 8.38 0.57
C TYR A 124 6.00 6.89 0.76
N TRP A 125 6.05 6.48 2.04
CA TRP A 125 5.94 5.09 2.43
C TRP A 125 4.94 4.93 3.59
N GLY A 126 4.44 3.71 3.82
CA GLY A 126 3.51 3.45 4.89
C GLY A 126 3.46 1.99 5.31
N LEU A 127 2.87 1.74 6.48
CA LEU A 127 2.72 0.41 7.06
C LEU A 127 1.28 -0.09 6.86
N MET A 128 1.17 -1.34 6.43
CA MET A 128 -0.13 -2.00 6.23
C MET A 128 -0.63 -2.58 7.55
N LYS A 129 -1.90 -2.36 7.88
CA LYS A 129 -2.55 -2.91 9.09
C LYS A 129 -2.47 -4.44 9.17
N GLN A 130 -2.49 -5.13 8.03
CA GLN A 130 -2.48 -6.59 7.94
C GLN A 130 -1.09 -7.21 8.08
N VAL A 131 -0.04 -6.38 8.18
CA VAL A 131 1.36 -6.81 8.24
C VAL A 131 1.92 -6.51 9.62
N GLU A 132 2.49 -7.54 10.25
CA GLU A 132 3.25 -7.45 11.49
C GLU A 132 4.71 -7.15 11.12
N TYR A 133 5.17 -5.96 11.45
CA TYR A 133 6.55 -5.55 11.23
C TYR A 133 7.35 -5.90 12.48
N SER A 134 8.37 -6.77 12.34
CA SER A 134 9.31 -7.04 13.44
C SER A 134 10.09 -5.77 13.76
N GLU A 135 10.24 -5.47 15.04
CA GLU A 135 10.96 -4.28 15.53
C GLU A 135 12.43 -4.31 15.06
N SER A 136 12.71 -3.53 14.02
CA SER A 136 14.02 -2.98 13.76
C SER A 136 13.86 -1.46 13.63
N GLY A 137 13.75 -0.76 14.78
CA GLY A 137 13.69 0.69 14.89
C GLY A 137 12.30 1.25 15.27
N GLY A 138 12.12 1.42 16.53
CA GLY A 138 11.22 2.23 17.34
C GLY A 138 9.92 2.78 16.76
N SER A 139 8.80 2.21 17.19
CA SER A 139 7.59 2.93 17.58
C SER A 139 6.74 2.02 18.46
N GLU A 140 6.27 2.54 19.56
CA GLU A 140 5.45 1.81 20.55
C GLU A 140 4.16 1.30 19.91
N THR A 141 3.88 0.02 20.14
CA THR A 141 2.64 -0.64 19.76
C THR A 141 1.51 -0.17 20.66
N VAL A 142 0.47 0.42 20.07
CA VAL A 142 -0.83 0.52 20.73
C VAL A 142 -1.44 -0.89 20.68
N GLU A 143 -1.59 -1.51 21.87
CA GLU A 143 -2.35 -2.75 22.03
C GLU A 143 -3.83 -2.46 21.72
N ASP A 144 -4.32 -2.91 20.59
CA ASP A 144 -5.74 -3.06 20.31
C ASP A 144 -6.10 -4.54 20.26
N GLY A 145 -7.17 -4.86 20.98
CA GLY A 145 -7.68 -6.20 21.26
C GLY A 145 -7.97 -7.09 20.03
N PRO A 146 -8.61 -8.26 20.23
CA PRO A 146 -8.46 -9.44 19.38
C PRO A 146 -8.87 -9.21 17.93
N ASN A 147 -7.99 -9.67 17.05
CA ASN A 147 -8.10 -9.78 15.60
C ASN A 147 -9.49 -10.24 15.16
N ASP A 148 -10.31 -9.29 14.70
CA ASP A 148 -11.53 -9.62 13.99
C ASP A 148 -11.23 -9.62 12.48
N TYR A 149 -11.32 -10.78 11.91
CA TYR A 149 -11.15 -11.21 10.54
C TYR A 149 -11.24 -10.12 9.46
N CYS A 150 -10.23 -10.08 8.59
CA CYS A 150 -10.28 -9.46 7.29
C CYS A 150 -11.33 -10.20 6.43
N GLU A 151 -12.62 -9.86 6.58
CA GLU A 151 -13.63 -10.26 5.62
C GLU A 151 -13.29 -9.62 4.27
N THR A 152 -13.10 -10.46 3.26
CA THR A 152 -12.96 -10.01 1.87
C THR A 152 -14.23 -9.26 1.49
N LEU A 153 -14.11 -7.94 1.29
CA LEU A 153 -15.22 -7.12 0.82
C LEU A 153 -15.75 -7.68 -0.50
N THR A 154 -17.05 -7.90 -0.58
CA THR A 154 -17.71 -8.17 -1.85
C THR A 154 -17.60 -6.93 -2.75
N ASP A 155 -17.75 -7.10 -4.06
CA ASP A 155 -17.71 -5.98 -5.02
C ASP A 155 -18.74 -4.88 -4.66
N ARG A 156 -19.87 -5.26 -4.05
CA ARG A 156 -20.90 -4.34 -3.56
C ARG A 156 -20.42 -3.53 -2.36
N GLU A 157 -19.79 -4.17 -1.38
CA GLU A 157 -19.27 -3.49 -0.18
C GLU A 157 -18.10 -2.56 -0.54
N LEU A 158 -17.30 -2.95 -1.54
CA LEU A 158 -16.24 -2.11 -2.08
C LEU A 158 -16.81 -0.86 -2.76
N LEU A 159 -17.88 -1.00 -3.54
CA LEU A 159 -18.59 0.12 -4.18
C LEU A 159 -19.27 1.03 -3.15
N GLU A 160 -19.88 0.47 -2.10
CA GLU A 160 -20.48 1.24 -1.00
C GLU A 160 -19.41 2.01 -0.21
N ALA A 161 -18.24 1.40 0.03
CA ALA A 161 -17.11 2.06 0.67
C ALA A 161 -16.57 3.22 -0.17
N ILE A 162 -16.47 3.04 -1.49
CA ILE A 162 -16.08 4.09 -2.45
C ILE A 162 -17.12 5.21 -2.44
N TYR A 163 -18.41 4.86 -2.51
CA TYR A 163 -19.48 5.85 -2.53
C TYR A 163 -19.49 6.70 -1.25
N ARG A 164 -19.34 6.08 -0.08
CA ARG A 164 -19.27 6.79 1.20
C ARG A 164 -18.05 7.68 1.33
N ALA A 165 -16.90 7.24 0.83
CA ALA A 165 -15.68 8.03 0.86
C ALA A 165 -15.71 9.25 -0.10
N VAL A 166 -16.58 9.20 -1.12
CA VAL A 166 -16.68 10.22 -2.18
C VAL A 166 -17.87 11.17 -1.98
N VAL A 167 -18.92 10.74 -1.29
CA VAL A 167 -20.22 11.47 -1.26
C VAL A 167 -20.56 12.02 0.12
N MET A 168 -19.91 11.59 1.20
CA MET A 168 -20.27 11.95 2.58
C MET A 168 -19.24 12.82 3.32
N ASP A 169 -18.30 13.47 2.59
CA ASP A 169 -17.46 14.57 3.11
C ASP A 169 -17.91 15.93 2.56
#